data_3026eeea92c0d2de95e1e099f68e1662
#
_entry.id   3026eeea92c0d2de95e1e099f68e1662
#
_cell.length_a   1.000
_cell.length_b   1.000
_cell.length_c   1.000
_cell.angle_alpha   90.00
_cell.angle_beta   90.00
_cell.angle_gamma   90.00
#
_symmetry.space_group_name_H-M   'P 1'
#
loop_
_entity.id
_entity.type
_entity.pdbx_description
1 polymer ?
#
loop_
_entity_poly.entity_id
_entity_poly.type
_entity_poly.pdbx_seq_one_letter_code
_entity_poly.pdbx_strand_id
1 'polypeptide(L)'
;MKVLVDTPVWSLALRKQSKTEADERAVKELTELVRESRVVMIGPIRQEILSGISDEGKFETLRQKLRAFDGEVLTTEHFELAASLSNRCRRQGIQGSHTDFLLCAVSVKGNHPIFTLDKDFDRYRGYVGIELYQERNGAE
;
A
#
# COMPACT_ATOMS: atom_id res chain seq x y z
N MET A 1 4.02 -12.65 -9.47
CA MET A 1 4.25 -11.23 -9.17
C MET A 1 3.53 -10.84 -7.89
N LYS A 2 4.23 -10.21 -6.97
CA LYS A 2 3.64 -9.74 -5.71
C LYS A 2 3.24 -8.27 -5.83
N VAL A 3 2.25 -7.87 -5.05
CA VAL A 3 1.63 -6.55 -5.12
C VAL A 3 1.75 -5.87 -3.75
N LEU A 4 2.26 -4.64 -3.74
CA LEU A 4 2.35 -3.82 -2.54
C LEU A 4 1.02 -3.09 -2.35
N VAL A 5 0.30 -3.42 -1.28
CA VAL A 5 -1.05 -2.87 -1.05
C VAL A 5 -0.98 -1.72 -0.07
N ASP A 6 -1.47 -0.56 -0.50
CA ASP A 6 -1.47 0.66 0.31
C ASP A 6 -2.55 0.61 1.39
N THR A 7 -2.34 1.38 2.45
CA THR A 7 -3.24 1.43 3.62
C THR A 7 -4.71 1.67 3.27
N PRO A 8 -5.08 2.60 2.36
CA PRO A 8 -6.50 2.82 2.06
C PRO A 8 -7.24 1.58 1.58
N VAL A 9 -6.58 0.70 0.83
CA VAL A 9 -7.21 -0.54 0.36
C VAL A 9 -7.46 -1.47 1.54
N TRP A 10 -6.48 -1.61 2.42
CA TRP A 10 -6.64 -2.40 3.65
C TRP A 10 -7.77 -1.85 4.50
N SER A 11 -7.83 -0.53 4.66
CA SER A 11 -8.84 0.13 5.48
C SER A 11 -10.25 -0.15 4.96
N LEU A 12 -10.44 -0.15 3.65
CA LEU A 12 -11.74 -0.51 3.05
C LEU A 12 -12.14 -1.92 3.43
N ALA A 13 -11.22 -2.86 3.34
CA ALA A 13 -11.50 -4.27 3.63
C ALA A 13 -11.85 -4.49 5.10
N LEU A 14 -11.33 -3.65 5.99
CA LEU A 14 -11.51 -3.81 7.43
C LEU A 14 -12.70 -3.03 7.99
N ARG A 15 -13.27 -2.10 7.21
CA ARG A 15 -14.44 -1.34 7.63
C ARG A 15 -15.72 -2.12 7.41
N LYS A 16 -16.67 -1.94 8.34
CA LYS A 16 -17.99 -2.57 8.23
C LYS A 16 -19.04 -1.65 7.63
N GLN A 17 -18.64 -0.46 7.17
CA GLN A 17 -19.55 0.53 6.61
C GLN A 17 -19.96 0.15 5.18
N SER A 18 -21.07 0.73 4.72
CA SER A 18 -21.50 0.60 3.34
C SER A 18 -20.42 1.09 2.40
N LYS A 19 -20.24 0.40 1.28
CA LYS A 19 -19.21 0.69 0.30
C LYS A 19 -19.84 0.95 -1.06
N THR A 20 -19.18 1.77 -1.86
CA THR A 20 -19.54 1.94 -3.27
C THR A 20 -19.18 0.68 -4.04
N GLU A 21 -19.65 0.59 -5.28
CA GLU A 21 -19.28 -0.53 -6.15
C GLU A 21 -17.77 -0.56 -6.40
N ALA A 22 -17.16 0.61 -6.56
CA ALA A 22 -15.71 0.70 -6.75
C ALA A 22 -14.97 0.19 -5.51
N ASP A 23 -15.45 0.55 -4.31
CA ASP A 23 -14.87 0.07 -3.05
C ASP A 23 -14.97 -1.44 -2.94
N GLU A 24 -16.13 -1.99 -3.30
CA GLU A 24 -16.35 -3.44 -3.24
C GLU A 24 -15.44 -4.17 -4.21
N ARG A 25 -15.20 -3.62 -5.40
CA ARG A 25 -14.27 -4.22 -6.35
C ARG A 25 -12.85 -4.23 -5.79
N ALA A 26 -12.43 -3.14 -5.14
CA ALA A 26 -11.10 -3.07 -4.54
C ALA A 26 -10.94 -4.12 -3.42
N VAL A 27 -11.95 -4.26 -2.56
CA VAL A 27 -11.94 -5.25 -1.48
C VAL A 27 -11.89 -6.67 -2.05
N LYS A 28 -12.67 -6.93 -3.10
CA LYS A 28 -12.68 -8.23 -3.75
C LYS A 28 -11.30 -8.55 -4.35
N GLU A 29 -10.69 -7.57 -4.99
CA GLU A 29 -9.36 -7.77 -5.57
C GLU A 29 -8.31 -8.03 -4.49
N LEU A 30 -8.35 -7.29 -3.38
CA LEU A 30 -7.44 -7.56 -2.26
C LEU A 30 -7.65 -8.98 -1.73
N THR A 31 -8.92 -9.40 -1.57
CA THR A 31 -9.22 -10.74 -1.09
C THR A 31 -8.60 -11.80 -2.01
N GLU A 32 -8.69 -11.61 -3.32
CA GLU A 32 -8.09 -12.54 -4.28
C GLU A 32 -6.56 -12.53 -4.19
N LEU A 33 -5.94 -11.36 -4.04
CA LEU A 33 -4.49 -11.26 -3.88
C LEU A 33 -4.02 -11.97 -2.62
N VAL A 34 -4.77 -11.84 -1.53
CA VAL A 34 -4.48 -12.55 -0.28
C VAL A 34 -4.57 -14.06 -0.50
N ARG A 35 -5.64 -14.51 -1.16
CA ARG A 35 -5.83 -15.92 -1.46
C ARG A 35 -4.71 -16.49 -2.33
N GLU A 36 -4.19 -15.67 -3.23
CA GLU A 36 -3.09 -16.06 -4.12
C GLU A 36 -1.70 -15.90 -3.49
N SER A 37 -1.63 -15.46 -2.23
CA SER A 37 -0.36 -15.22 -1.51
C SER A 37 0.52 -14.21 -2.24
N ARG A 38 -0.08 -13.17 -2.80
CA ARG A 38 0.62 -12.17 -3.60
C ARG A 38 0.77 -10.82 -2.91
N VAL A 39 0.36 -10.69 -1.66
CA VAL A 39 0.42 -9.42 -0.95
C VAL A 39 1.79 -9.20 -0.32
N VAL A 40 2.35 -8.01 -0.52
CA VAL A 40 3.56 -7.55 0.16
C VAL A 40 3.14 -6.64 1.31
N MET A 41 3.64 -6.91 2.51
CA MET A 41 3.42 -6.09 3.69
C MET A 41 4.73 -5.43 4.10
N ILE A 42 4.65 -4.18 4.51
CA ILE A 42 5.81 -3.47 5.09
C ILE A 42 5.42 -2.86 6.43
N GLY A 43 6.42 -2.62 7.28
CA GLY A 43 6.21 -2.08 8.63
C GLY A 43 5.35 -0.82 8.67
N PRO A 44 5.62 0.20 7.86
CA PRO A 44 4.81 1.42 7.88
C PRO A 44 3.33 1.19 7.58
N ILE A 45 3.00 0.30 6.66
CA ILE A 45 1.60 -0.03 6.34
C ILE A 45 0.96 -0.75 7.53
N ARG A 46 1.66 -1.72 8.10
CA ARG A 46 1.18 -2.43 9.29
C ARG A 46 0.90 -1.46 10.43
N GLN A 47 1.79 -0.50 10.64
CA GLN A 47 1.62 0.51 11.68
C GLN A 47 0.40 1.39 11.42
N GLU A 48 0.22 1.85 10.18
CA GLU A 48 -0.91 2.70 9.82
C GLU A 48 -2.24 1.99 10.00
N ILE A 49 -2.31 0.72 9.61
CA ILE A 49 -3.54 -0.07 9.79
C ILE A 49 -3.89 -0.18 11.26
N LEU A 50 -2.92 -0.48 12.11
CA LEU A 50 -3.15 -0.73 13.54
C LEU A 50 -3.38 0.55 14.34
N SER A 51 -2.80 1.67 13.90
CA SER A 51 -2.82 2.92 14.68
C SER A 51 -4.21 3.49 14.88
N GLY A 52 -5.17 3.15 14.03
CA GLY A 52 -6.52 3.66 14.15
C GLY A 52 -7.45 2.82 15.03
N ILE A 53 -6.95 1.75 15.63
CA ILE A 53 -7.78 0.80 16.37
C ILE A 53 -7.60 1.03 17.87
N SER A 54 -8.53 1.77 18.49
CA SER A 54 -8.42 2.14 19.90
C SER A 54 -8.91 1.05 20.86
N ASP A 55 -9.79 0.15 20.42
CA ASP A 55 -10.27 -0.96 21.26
C ASP A 55 -9.19 -2.03 21.33
N GLU A 56 -8.76 -2.35 22.56
CA GLU A 56 -7.64 -3.28 22.77
C GLU A 56 -7.93 -4.68 22.24
N GLY A 57 -9.15 -5.17 22.37
CA GLY A 57 -9.52 -6.49 21.88
C GLY A 57 -9.50 -6.56 20.37
N LYS A 58 -10.04 -5.53 19.73
CA LYS A 58 -10.03 -5.45 18.26
C LYS A 58 -8.61 -5.28 17.74
N PHE A 59 -7.80 -4.47 18.42
CA PHE A 59 -6.39 -4.29 18.07
C PHE A 59 -5.66 -5.64 18.07
N GLU A 60 -5.81 -6.40 19.16
CA GLU A 60 -5.12 -7.68 19.30
C GLU A 60 -5.57 -8.68 18.24
N THR A 61 -6.88 -8.74 17.96
CA THR A 61 -7.40 -9.62 16.92
C THR A 61 -6.82 -9.27 15.56
N LEU A 62 -6.80 -7.98 15.23
CA LEU A 62 -6.27 -7.53 13.94
C LEU A 62 -4.76 -7.73 13.87
N ARG A 63 -4.05 -7.44 14.95
CA ARG A 63 -2.61 -7.66 15.03
C ARG A 63 -2.25 -9.10 14.67
N GLN A 64 -2.97 -10.06 15.25
CA GLN A 64 -2.72 -11.47 14.97
C GLN A 64 -3.03 -11.83 13.52
N LYS A 65 -4.13 -11.29 12.97
CA LYS A 65 -4.45 -11.53 11.56
C LYS A 65 -3.38 -11.02 10.63
N LEU A 66 -2.85 -9.84 10.91
CA LEU A 66 -1.80 -9.24 10.08
C LEU A 66 -0.48 -10.00 10.17
N ARG A 67 -0.27 -10.77 11.25
CA ARG A 67 0.92 -11.61 11.40
C ARG A 67 1.00 -12.72 10.35
N ALA A 68 -0.12 -13.03 9.69
CA ALA A 68 -0.12 -13.98 8.57
C ALA A 68 0.66 -13.46 7.36
N PHE A 69 0.92 -12.16 7.30
CA PHE A 69 1.64 -11.55 6.19
C PHE A 69 3.07 -11.27 6.63
N ASP A 70 4.02 -11.90 5.97
CA ASP A 70 5.44 -11.64 6.22
C ASP A 70 5.76 -10.22 5.82
N GLY A 71 6.46 -9.51 6.71
CA GLY A 71 6.88 -8.15 6.41
C GLY A 71 8.16 -8.15 5.59
N GLU A 72 8.19 -7.40 4.51
CA GLU A 72 9.44 -7.17 3.81
C GLU A 72 10.29 -6.23 4.66
N VAL A 73 11.54 -6.60 4.88
CA VAL A 73 12.44 -5.83 5.73
C VAL A 73 12.94 -4.60 4.97
N LEU A 74 12.77 -3.43 5.57
CA LEU A 74 13.28 -2.18 4.99
C LEU A 74 14.72 -1.98 5.43
N THR A 75 15.58 -1.71 4.46
CA THR A 75 17.02 -1.51 4.69
C THR A 75 17.37 -0.04 4.54
N THR A 76 18.61 0.31 4.89
CA THR A 76 19.12 1.65 4.68
C THR A 76 18.92 2.12 3.24
N GLU A 77 19.11 1.22 2.28
CA GLU A 77 18.94 1.56 0.87
C GLU A 77 17.51 1.96 0.52
N HIS A 78 16.51 1.34 1.14
CA HIS A 78 15.11 1.73 0.94
C HIS A 78 14.89 3.18 1.38
N PHE A 79 15.43 3.55 2.55
CA PHE A 79 15.23 4.90 3.08
C PHE A 79 15.97 5.93 2.25
N GLU A 80 17.18 5.62 1.80
CA GLU A 80 17.95 6.52 0.93
C GLU A 80 17.23 6.70 -0.41
N LEU A 81 16.74 5.63 -0.99
CA LEU A 81 15.99 5.71 -2.25
C LEU A 81 14.71 6.53 -2.07
N ALA A 82 13.97 6.30 -0.98
CA ALA A 82 12.76 7.06 -0.70
C ALA A 82 13.06 8.56 -0.63
N ALA A 83 14.15 8.95 0.02
CA ALA A 83 14.56 10.34 0.10
C ALA A 83 14.89 10.91 -1.29
N SER A 84 15.58 10.14 -2.11
CA SER A 84 15.94 10.54 -3.47
C SER A 84 14.68 10.74 -4.33
N LEU A 85 13.71 9.82 -4.23
CA LEU A 85 12.46 9.90 -4.98
C LEU A 85 11.63 11.10 -4.53
N SER A 86 11.58 11.34 -3.22
CA SER A 86 10.91 12.51 -2.66
C SER A 86 11.50 13.81 -3.23
N ASN A 87 12.82 13.91 -3.26
CA ASN A 87 13.50 15.10 -3.77
C ASN A 87 13.25 15.28 -5.27
N ARG A 88 13.21 14.19 -6.01
CA ARG A 88 12.92 14.24 -7.45
C ARG A 88 11.53 14.81 -7.71
N CYS A 89 10.53 14.36 -6.95
CA CYS A 89 9.17 14.88 -7.07
C CYS A 89 9.08 16.33 -6.62
N ARG A 90 9.78 16.67 -5.54
CA ARG A 90 9.77 18.05 -5.02
C ARG A 90 10.31 19.04 -6.06
N ARG A 91 11.34 18.66 -6.81
CA ARG A 91 11.87 19.51 -7.88
C ARG A 91 10.83 19.79 -8.98
N GLN A 92 9.81 18.96 -9.07
CA GLN A 92 8.71 19.13 -10.02
C GLN A 92 7.47 19.73 -9.35
N GLY A 93 7.60 20.24 -8.12
CA GLY A 93 6.49 20.84 -7.40
C GLY A 93 5.51 19.83 -6.81
N ILE A 94 5.91 18.56 -6.74
CA ILE A 94 5.05 17.48 -6.22
C ILE A 94 5.53 17.08 -4.85
N GLN A 95 4.64 17.14 -3.86
CA GLN A 95 4.93 16.74 -2.49
C GLN A 95 4.10 15.53 -2.10
N GLY A 96 4.64 14.70 -1.22
CA GLY A 96 3.95 13.55 -0.68
C GLY A 96 4.51 13.23 0.70
N SER A 97 3.89 12.26 1.38
CA SER A 97 4.34 11.86 2.70
C SER A 97 5.58 10.97 2.62
N HIS A 98 6.28 10.86 3.75
CA HIS A 98 7.42 9.93 3.84
C HIS A 98 6.99 8.49 3.57
N THR A 99 5.81 8.10 4.05
CA THR A 99 5.29 6.76 3.80
C THR A 99 5.05 6.52 2.32
N ASP A 100 4.50 7.51 1.60
CA ASP A 100 4.27 7.38 0.16
C ASP A 100 5.58 7.07 -0.57
N PHE A 101 6.65 7.78 -0.24
CA PHE A 101 7.93 7.57 -0.93
C PHE A 101 8.63 6.30 -0.47
N LEU A 102 8.36 5.82 0.76
CA LEU A 102 8.80 4.48 1.15
C LEU A 102 8.10 3.40 0.32
N LEU A 103 6.80 3.54 0.08
CA LEU A 103 6.09 2.62 -0.81
C LEU A 103 6.71 2.65 -2.20
N CYS A 104 6.99 3.84 -2.72
CA CYS A 104 7.62 3.97 -4.03
C CYS A 104 8.98 3.26 -4.06
N ALA A 105 9.80 3.42 -3.01
CA ALA A 105 11.11 2.78 -2.94
C ALA A 105 11.00 1.25 -2.89
N VAL A 106 10.06 0.73 -2.10
CA VAL A 106 9.83 -0.72 -2.03
C VAL A 106 9.35 -1.25 -3.37
N SER A 107 8.45 -0.53 -4.01
CA SER A 107 7.93 -0.88 -5.33
C SER A 107 9.06 -0.99 -6.36
N VAL A 108 9.91 0.02 -6.41
CA VAL A 108 11.00 0.08 -7.40
C VAL A 108 12.03 -1.01 -7.14
N LYS A 109 12.48 -1.15 -5.88
CA LYS A 109 13.54 -2.12 -5.55
C LYS A 109 13.08 -3.56 -5.71
N GLY A 110 11.84 -3.85 -5.35
CA GLY A 110 11.32 -5.22 -5.39
C GLY A 110 10.55 -5.54 -6.66
N ASN A 111 10.37 -4.56 -7.54
CA ASN A 111 9.54 -4.70 -8.73
C ASN A 111 8.12 -5.15 -8.38
N HIS A 112 7.53 -4.49 -7.38
CA HIS A 112 6.15 -4.76 -6.95
C HIS A 112 5.26 -3.61 -7.39
N PRO A 113 4.22 -3.84 -8.21
CA PRO A 113 3.26 -2.77 -8.49
C PRO A 113 2.53 -2.38 -7.21
N ILE A 114 2.08 -1.14 -7.13
CA ILE A 114 1.38 -0.61 -5.97
C ILE A 114 -0.12 -0.63 -6.24
N PHE A 115 -0.87 -1.26 -5.32
CA PHE A 115 -2.33 -1.22 -5.33
C PHE A 115 -2.76 -0.14 -4.35
N THR A 116 -3.25 0.97 -4.87
CA THR A 116 -3.64 2.14 -4.06
C THR A 116 -4.92 2.76 -4.60
N LEU A 117 -5.63 3.47 -3.71
CA LEU A 117 -6.78 4.28 -4.06
C LEU A 117 -6.45 5.77 -4.01
N ASP A 118 -5.21 6.11 -3.65
CA ASP A 118 -4.75 7.49 -3.54
C ASP A 118 -4.25 7.97 -4.89
N LYS A 119 -4.93 8.97 -5.44
CA LYS A 119 -4.61 9.52 -6.76
C LYS A 119 -3.26 10.23 -6.80
N ASP A 120 -2.69 10.56 -5.66
CA ASP A 120 -1.35 11.17 -5.63
C ASP A 120 -0.30 10.29 -6.30
N PHE A 121 -0.48 8.97 -6.26
CA PHE A 121 0.45 8.05 -6.91
C PHE A 121 0.44 8.17 -8.42
N ASP A 122 -0.65 8.63 -9.03
CA ASP A 122 -0.68 8.93 -10.46
C ASP A 122 0.31 10.04 -10.81
N ARG A 123 0.48 11.01 -9.91
CA ARG A 123 1.43 12.09 -10.13
C ARG A 123 2.87 11.63 -9.91
N TYR A 124 3.09 10.79 -8.87
CA TYR A 124 4.44 10.30 -8.57
C TYR A 124 5.00 9.46 -9.72
N ARG A 125 4.18 8.59 -10.31
CA ARG A 125 4.69 7.60 -11.27
C ARG A 125 5.33 8.24 -12.51
N GLY A 126 4.99 9.47 -12.82
CA GLY A 126 5.62 10.18 -13.92
C GLY A 126 7.09 10.49 -13.68
N TYR A 127 7.56 10.42 -12.43
CA TYR A 127 8.90 10.83 -12.06
C TYR A 127 9.70 9.78 -11.30
N VAL A 128 9.07 8.72 -10.80
CA VAL A 128 9.75 7.79 -9.88
C VAL A 128 9.78 6.33 -10.34
N GLY A 129 9.22 6.04 -11.50
CA GLY A 129 9.36 4.71 -12.11
C GLY A 129 8.55 3.60 -11.46
N ILE A 130 7.51 3.92 -10.70
CA ILE A 130 6.62 2.91 -10.13
C ILE A 130 5.58 2.45 -11.14
N GLU A 131 5.02 1.26 -10.91
CA GLU A 131 3.86 0.78 -11.64
C GLU A 131 2.68 0.71 -10.67
N LEU A 132 1.50 1.08 -11.14
CA LEU A 132 0.28 0.96 -10.37
C LEU A 132 -0.45 -0.31 -10.76
N TYR A 133 -0.90 -1.05 -9.76
CA TYR A 133 -1.61 -2.31 -9.99
C TYR A 133 -3.03 -2.03 -10.49
N GLN A 134 -3.42 -2.73 -11.56
CA GLN A 134 -4.77 -2.60 -12.12
C GLN A 134 -5.61 -3.78 -11.67
N GLU A 135 -6.81 -3.50 -11.16
CA GLU A 135 -7.75 -4.53 -10.79
C GLU A 135 -8.13 -5.36 -12.02
N ARG A 136 -8.13 -6.68 -11.87
CA ARG A 136 -8.34 -7.57 -13.01
C ARG A 136 -9.76 -7.49 -13.56
N ASN A 137 -10.73 -7.13 -12.73
CA ASN A 137 -12.13 -7.06 -13.11
C ASN A 137 -12.68 -5.65 -13.09
N GLY A 138 -11.82 -4.65 -13.03
CA GLY A 138 -12.21 -3.25 -12.92
C GLY A 138 -12.27 -2.49 -14.22
N ALA A 139 -11.81 -3.07 -15.31
CA ALA A 139 -11.65 -2.38 -16.58
C ALA A 139 -12.89 -2.44 -17.49
N GLU A 140 -13.93 -3.12 -17.07
CA GLU A 140 -15.14 -3.27 -17.89
C GLU A 140 -16.20 -2.22 -17.61
#